data_2a85be1786a7858e64639fda889535f1
#
_entry.id   2a85be1786a7858e64639fda889535f1
#
_cell.length_a   1.000
_cell.length_b   1.000
_cell.length_c   1.000
_cell.angle_alpha   90.00
_cell.angle_beta   90.00
_cell.angle_gamma   90.00
#
_symmetry.space_group_name_H-M   'P 1'
#
loop_
_entity.id
_entity.type
_entity.pdbx_description
1 polymer ?
#
loop_
_entity_poly.entity_id
_entity_poly.type
_entity_poly.pdbx_seq_one_letter_code
_entity_poly.pdbx_strand_id
1 'polypeptide(L)'
;MEVFDNGWDAQATLVDGRWVERTPRRIEVAERLRREAVLLPWLAPQVPLAVPQPVVLSEEPLRLRHPLIVGDPCSGDNPSQAAALGGFLAALHALSVEDALGLGVPDAQTSYDESRPTWARFRREVVPMLEPALRSAGNGLLDRIVAPPLRPRLVHGDLGPAHVRVSGDEVTGIIDWSDACVGDPALDLAWAIHGTTPVFARSFAAGYGTDEALASRALDWHLLGPWHEVIFGMDTQQPVFVESGLSGVVQRLHAH
;
A
#
# COMPACT_ATOMS: atom_id res chain seq x y z
N MET A 1 -0.35 5.82 -27.53
CA MET A 1 -0.77 4.86 -26.51
C MET A 1 0.51 4.34 -25.88
N GLU A 2 0.71 4.61 -24.61
CA GLU A 2 1.92 4.23 -23.87
C GLU A 2 1.50 3.20 -22.80
N VAL A 3 2.21 2.07 -22.72
CA VAL A 3 1.90 1.00 -21.77
C VAL A 3 2.82 1.16 -20.57
N PHE A 4 2.24 1.28 -19.36
CA PHE A 4 2.96 1.18 -18.11
C PHE A 4 3.02 -0.31 -17.71
N ASP A 5 4.07 -1.00 -18.14
CA ASP A 5 4.16 -2.48 -17.98
C ASP A 5 4.70 -2.93 -16.61
N ASN A 6 4.88 -2.01 -15.68
CA ASN A 6 5.46 -2.29 -14.36
C ASN A 6 4.44 -2.77 -13.30
N GLY A 7 3.16 -2.85 -13.64
CA GLY A 7 2.11 -3.29 -12.72
C GLY A 7 2.01 -4.82 -12.62
N TRP A 8 2.03 -5.35 -11.38
CA TRP A 8 1.91 -6.78 -11.11
C TRP A 8 0.53 -7.34 -11.40
N ASP A 9 -0.45 -6.62 -10.97
CA ASP A 9 -1.83 -7.07 -10.92
C ASP A 9 -2.60 -6.69 -12.18
N ALA A 10 -2.40 -5.50 -12.69
CA ALA A 10 -3.09 -5.02 -13.87
C ALA A 10 -2.13 -4.37 -14.86
N GLN A 11 -2.40 -4.53 -16.14
CA GLN A 11 -1.78 -3.74 -17.18
C GLN A 11 -2.44 -2.36 -17.17
N ALA A 12 -1.64 -1.30 -17.01
CA ALA A 12 -2.08 0.08 -17.15
C ALA A 12 -1.60 0.67 -18.48
N THR A 13 -2.48 1.36 -19.18
CA THR A 13 -2.17 1.99 -20.49
C THR A 13 -2.62 3.43 -20.46
N LEU A 14 -1.71 4.35 -20.83
CA LEU A 14 -2.03 5.76 -21.04
C LEU A 14 -2.66 5.95 -22.42
N VAL A 15 -3.88 6.49 -22.44
CA VAL A 15 -4.65 6.76 -23.65
C VAL A 15 -4.83 8.28 -23.81
N ASP A 16 -4.45 8.80 -24.97
CA ASP A 16 -4.54 10.22 -25.37
C ASP A 16 -3.90 11.20 -24.36
N GLY A 17 -2.90 10.72 -23.59
CA GLY A 17 -2.18 11.52 -22.59
C GLY A 17 -3.03 11.97 -21.39
N ARG A 18 -4.27 11.49 -21.23
CA ARG A 18 -5.22 11.95 -20.20
C ARG A 18 -6.01 10.85 -19.50
N TRP A 19 -6.02 9.64 -20.05
CA TRP A 19 -6.79 8.52 -19.49
C TRP A 19 -5.88 7.38 -19.17
N VAL A 20 -6.12 6.73 -18.05
CA VAL A 20 -5.51 5.45 -17.70
C VAL A 20 -6.54 4.35 -17.88
N GLU A 21 -6.24 3.37 -18.72
CA GLU A 21 -7.01 2.13 -18.86
C GLU A 21 -6.31 1.01 -18.10
N ARG A 22 -7.05 0.27 -17.28
CA ARG A 22 -6.55 -0.87 -16.51
C ARG A 22 -7.26 -2.15 -16.94
N THR A 23 -6.46 -3.19 -17.18
CA THR A 23 -6.95 -4.54 -17.53
C THR A 23 -6.28 -5.53 -16.57
N PRO A 24 -7.04 -6.36 -15.84
CA PRO A 24 -6.47 -7.32 -14.91
C PRO A 24 -5.66 -8.39 -15.65
N ARG A 25 -4.53 -8.80 -15.05
CA ARG A 25 -3.68 -9.89 -15.58
C ARG A 25 -4.17 -11.27 -15.14
N ARG A 26 -4.98 -11.34 -14.08
CA ARG A 26 -5.52 -12.57 -13.48
C ARG A 26 -6.95 -12.35 -13.01
N ILE A 27 -7.70 -13.42 -12.84
CA ILE A 27 -9.13 -13.36 -12.48
C ILE A 27 -9.35 -12.78 -11.06
N GLU A 28 -8.43 -13.07 -10.15
CA GLU A 28 -8.50 -12.57 -8.76
C GLU A 28 -8.34 -11.04 -8.71
N VAL A 29 -7.52 -10.50 -9.62
CA VAL A 29 -7.33 -9.05 -9.76
C VAL A 29 -8.57 -8.38 -10.34
N ALA A 30 -9.33 -9.07 -11.20
CA ALA A 30 -10.57 -8.51 -11.73
C ALA A 30 -11.58 -8.19 -10.61
N GLU A 31 -11.69 -9.06 -9.60
CA GLU A 31 -12.56 -8.81 -8.45
C GLU A 31 -12.10 -7.59 -7.63
N ARG A 32 -10.78 -7.44 -7.42
CA ARG A 32 -10.21 -6.27 -6.74
C ARG A 32 -10.51 -4.99 -7.51
N LEU A 33 -10.32 -4.98 -8.83
CA LEU A 33 -10.63 -3.82 -9.68
C LEU A 33 -12.12 -3.47 -9.70
N ARG A 34 -13.01 -4.46 -9.65
CA ARG A 34 -14.46 -4.19 -9.53
C ARG A 34 -14.78 -3.52 -8.19
N ARG A 35 -14.21 -4.00 -7.09
CA ARG A 35 -14.37 -3.35 -5.76
C ARG A 35 -13.83 -1.92 -5.78
N GLU A 36 -12.66 -1.69 -6.36
CA GLU A 36 -12.08 -0.35 -6.55
C GLU A 36 -13.06 0.57 -7.31
N ALA A 37 -13.68 0.07 -8.38
CA ALA A 37 -14.65 0.84 -9.18
C ALA A 37 -15.93 1.21 -8.43
N VAL A 38 -16.29 0.47 -7.38
CA VAL A 38 -17.42 0.78 -6.49
C VAL A 38 -16.99 1.70 -5.35
N LEU A 39 -15.82 1.44 -4.74
CA LEU A 39 -15.30 2.18 -3.59
C LEU A 39 -14.94 3.63 -3.94
N LEU A 40 -14.21 3.85 -5.02
CA LEU A 40 -13.59 5.15 -5.29
C LEU A 40 -14.58 6.28 -5.59
N PRO A 41 -15.69 6.09 -6.29
CA PRO A 41 -16.72 7.14 -6.44
C PRO A 41 -17.35 7.57 -5.11
N TRP A 42 -17.51 6.65 -4.16
CA TRP A 42 -17.96 6.95 -2.81
C TRP A 42 -16.89 7.66 -1.99
N LEU A 43 -15.62 7.25 -2.13
CA LEU A 43 -14.49 7.80 -1.39
C LEU A 43 -14.14 9.23 -1.82
N ALA A 44 -14.14 9.52 -3.12
CA ALA A 44 -13.63 10.77 -3.69
C ALA A 44 -14.19 12.05 -3.04
N PRO A 45 -15.50 12.20 -2.75
CA PRO A 45 -16.03 13.41 -2.13
C PRO A 45 -15.73 13.52 -0.63
N GLN A 46 -15.14 12.50 0.01
CA GLN A 46 -14.94 12.42 1.45
C GLN A 46 -13.48 12.66 1.88
N VAL A 47 -12.56 12.70 0.93
CA VAL A 47 -11.12 12.86 1.18
C VAL A 47 -10.57 14.10 0.52
N PRO A 48 -9.54 14.76 1.11
CA PRO A 48 -9.05 16.05 0.63
C PRO A 48 -8.14 15.99 -0.60
N LEU A 49 -7.64 14.82 -0.99
CA LEU A 49 -6.80 14.63 -2.17
C LEU A 49 -7.52 13.81 -3.23
N ALA A 50 -7.15 14.02 -4.50
CA ALA A 50 -7.77 13.28 -5.59
C ALA A 50 -7.45 11.78 -5.52
N VAL A 51 -8.46 10.98 -5.84
CA VAL A 51 -8.35 9.54 -6.05
C VAL A 51 -8.91 9.21 -7.45
N PRO A 52 -8.49 8.12 -8.10
CA PRO A 52 -9.03 7.72 -9.38
C PRO A 52 -10.55 7.58 -9.31
N GLN A 53 -11.23 7.92 -10.41
CA GLN A 53 -12.68 7.71 -10.53
C GLN A 53 -12.94 6.79 -11.73
N PRO A 54 -12.79 5.47 -11.53
CA PRO A 54 -12.89 4.52 -12.61
C PRO A 54 -14.31 4.35 -13.11
N VAL A 55 -14.43 4.18 -14.42
CA VAL A 55 -15.65 3.72 -15.09
C VAL A 55 -15.35 2.39 -15.78
N VAL A 56 -16.32 1.48 -15.77
CA VAL A 56 -16.22 0.20 -16.47
C VAL A 56 -16.47 0.44 -17.95
N LEU A 57 -15.48 0.13 -18.80
CA LEU A 57 -15.60 0.16 -20.25
C LEU A 57 -16.12 -1.15 -20.83
N SER A 58 -15.74 -2.27 -20.20
CA SER A 58 -16.12 -3.63 -20.60
C SER A 58 -16.04 -4.55 -19.39
N GLU A 59 -16.93 -5.54 -19.32
CA GLU A 59 -16.93 -6.58 -18.28
C GLU A 59 -16.16 -7.84 -18.71
N GLU A 60 -16.13 -8.16 -19.98
CA GLU A 60 -15.49 -9.37 -20.52
C GLU A 60 -14.70 -9.05 -21.81
N PRO A 61 -13.37 -8.90 -21.74
CA PRO A 61 -12.53 -8.83 -20.54
C PRO A 61 -12.79 -7.53 -19.78
N LEU A 62 -12.63 -7.57 -18.44
CA LEU A 62 -12.78 -6.36 -17.62
C LEU A 62 -11.79 -5.28 -18.04
N ARG A 63 -12.30 -4.09 -18.31
CA ARG A 63 -11.50 -2.89 -18.57
C ARG A 63 -12.09 -1.72 -17.82
N LEU A 64 -11.24 -1.06 -17.05
CA LEU A 64 -11.57 0.17 -16.34
C LEU A 64 -10.85 1.34 -17.00
N ARG A 65 -11.44 2.53 -16.91
CA ARG A 65 -10.81 3.78 -17.32
C ARG A 65 -11.05 4.85 -16.26
N HIS A 66 -10.03 5.63 -15.95
CA HIS A 66 -10.14 6.83 -15.11
C HIS A 66 -9.28 7.97 -15.68
N PRO A 67 -9.54 9.24 -15.31
CA PRO A 67 -8.64 10.34 -15.62
C PRO A 67 -7.24 10.10 -15.06
N LEU A 68 -6.21 10.49 -15.81
CA LEU A 68 -4.84 10.46 -15.32
C LEU A 68 -4.69 11.42 -14.14
N ILE A 69 -4.24 10.93 -13.00
CA ILE A 69 -3.71 11.76 -11.91
C ILE A 69 -2.24 12.04 -12.26
N VAL A 70 -1.97 13.29 -12.67
CA VAL A 70 -0.64 13.71 -13.10
C VAL A 70 0.26 13.94 -11.89
N GLY A 71 1.56 13.75 -12.08
CA GLY A 71 2.59 14.00 -11.07
C GLY A 71 3.65 12.89 -11.05
N ASP A 72 4.73 13.14 -10.33
CA ASP A 72 5.81 12.20 -10.10
C ASP A 72 5.55 11.39 -8.81
N PRO A 73 6.23 10.25 -8.60
CA PRO A 73 6.27 9.59 -7.30
C PRO A 73 6.78 10.51 -6.20
N CYS A 74 6.21 10.42 -5.01
CA CYS A 74 6.63 11.24 -3.87
C CYS A 74 8.02 10.81 -3.39
N SER A 75 8.96 11.77 -3.30
CA SER A 75 10.33 11.50 -2.83
C SER A 75 10.45 11.28 -1.32
N GLY A 76 9.46 11.72 -0.54
CA GLY A 76 9.47 11.59 0.93
C GLY A 76 10.39 12.58 1.63
N ASP A 77 10.58 13.78 1.09
CA ASP A 77 11.45 14.81 1.66
C ASP A 77 10.76 16.17 1.85
N ASN A 78 9.62 16.42 1.19
CA ASN A 78 8.90 17.70 1.25
C ASN A 78 7.87 17.73 2.40
N PRO A 79 8.03 18.65 3.40
CA PRO A 79 7.14 18.72 4.56
C PRO A 79 5.70 19.15 4.24
N SER A 80 5.47 19.92 3.17
CA SER A 80 4.13 20.31 2.74
C SER A 80 3.36 19.12 2.20
N GLN A 81 4.01 18.32 1.34
CA GLN A 81 3.46 17.05 0.85
C GLN A 81 3.15 16.08 2.01
N ALA A 82 4.07 16.02 3.00
CA ALA A 82 3.90 15.18 4.19
C ALA A 82 2.66 15.56 5.00
N ALA A 83 2.47 16.85 5.28
CA ALA A 83 1.31 17.35 6.02
C ALA A 83 -0.01 17.06 5.28
N ALA A 84 -0.04 17.29 3.96
CA ALA A 84 -1.20 17.00 3.11
C ALA A 84 -1.54 15.50 3.11
N LEU A 85 -0.53 14.62 2.97
CA LEU A 85 -0.70 13.16 3.02
C LEU A 85 -1.20 12.71 4.39
N GLY A 86 -0.64 13.27 5.48
CA GLY A 86 -1.10 12.97 6.84
C GLY A 86 -2.59 13.33 7.04
N GLY A 87 -2.99 14.53 6.62
CA GLY A 87 -4.39 14.96 6.65
C GLY A 87 -5.33 14.08 5.81
N PHE A 88 -4.86 13.64 4.64
CA PHE A 88 -5.59 12.69 3.79
C PHE A 88 -5.83 11.36 4.50
N LEU A 89 -4.79 10.74 5.06
CA LEU A 89 -4.93 9.46 5.77
C LEU A 89 -5.77 9.60 7.05
N ALA A 90 -5.67 10.72 7.75
CA ALA A 90 -6.54 10.98 8.89
C ALA A 90 -8.02 11.01 8.48
N ALA A 91 -8.34 11.65 7.35
CA ALA A 91 -9.68 11.67 6.79
C ALA A 91 -10.14 10.27 6.33
N LEU A 92 -9.28 9.54 5.60
CA LEU A 92 -9.56 8.18 5.15
C LEU A 92 -9.88 7.24 6.33
N HIS A 93 -9.02 7.23 7.35
CA HIS A 93 -9.15 6.34 8.50
C HIS A 93 -10.29 6.75 9.46
N ALA A 94 -10.85 7.95 9.30
CA ALA A 94 -12.04 8.39 10.04
C ALA A 94 -13.37 7.97 9.39
N LEU A 95 -13.34 7.46 8.14
CA LEU A 95 -14.54 7.04 7.43
C LEU A 95 -15.24 5.86 8.11
N SER A 96 -16.53 5.72 7.85
CA SER A 96 -17.34 4.62 8.36
C SER A 96 -16.87 3.28 7.80
N VAL A 97 -16.43 2.39 8.69
CA VAL A 97 -16.08 1.01 8.34
C VAL A 97 -17.31 0.26 7.85
N GLU A 98 -18.49 0.49 8.44
CA GLU A 98 -19.73 -0.15 8.04
C GLU A 98 -20.11 0.20 6.60
N ASP A 99 -19.98 1.47 6.22
CA ASP A 99 -20.26 1.92 4.85
C ASP A 99 -19.27 1.28 3.85
N ALA A 100 -17.98 1.23 4.19
CA ALA A 100 -16.97 0.59 3.35
C ALA A 100 -17.25 -0.91 3.14
N LEU A 101 -17.63 -1.61 4.21
CA LEU A 101 -18.04 -3.02 4.12
C LEU A 101 -19.30 -3.20 3.23
N GLY A 102 -20.25 -2.26 3.31
CA GLY A 102 -21.44 -2.23 2.44
C GLY A 102 -21.11 -2.10 0.95
N LEU A 103 -19.93 -1.59 0.59
CA LEU A 103 -19.42 -1.49 -0.79
C LEU A 103 -18.60 -2.72 -1.23
N GLY A 104 -18.52 -3.75 -0.40
CA GLY A 104 -17.80 -4.99 -0.70
C GLY A 104 -16.31 -4.95 -0.40
N VAL A 105 -15.83 -3.94 0.34
CA VAL A 105 -14.46 -3.90 0.84
C VAL A 105 -14.25 -5.08 1.82
N PRO A 106 -13.14 -5.84 1.72
CA PRO A 106 -12.87 -6.94 2.64
C PRO A 106 -12.84 -6.47 4.09
N ASP A 107 -13.44 -7.23 5.00
CA ASP A 107 -13.32 -6.98 6.43
C ASP A 107 -11.92 -7.37 6.96
N ALA A 108 -11.62 -6.97 8.21
CA ALA A 108 -10.32 -7.21 8.80
C ALA A 108 -9.98 -8.70 8.92
N GLN A 109 -10.95 -9.57 9.18
CA GLN A 109 -10.72 -11.01 9.29
C GLN A 109 -10.38 -11.59 7.91
N THR A 110 -11.16 -11.25 6.90
CA THR A 110 -10.93 -11.66 5.51
C THR A 110 -9.55 -11.21 5.03
N SER A 111 -9.18 -9.94 5.24
CA SER A 111 -7.87 -9.39 4.83
C SER A 111 -6.71 -10.11 5.52
N TYR A 112 -6.86 -10.44 6.80
CA TYR A 112 -5.85 -11.21 7.54
C TYR A 112 -5.76 -12.66 7.05
N ASP A 113 -6.89 -13.31 6.78
CA ASP A 113 -6.93 -14.69 6.29
C ASP A 113 -6.30 -14.79 4.89
N GLU A 114 -6.51 -13.80 4.02
CA GLU A 114 -5.85 -13.69 2.71
C GLU A 114 -4.34 -13.47 2.83
N SER A 115 -3.86 -12.75 3.86
CA SER A 115 -2.43 -12.46 4.09
C SER A 115 -1.68 -13.59 4.79
N ARG A 116 -2.35 -14.42 5.58
CA ARG A 116 -1.74 -15.52 6.37
C ARG A 116 -0.84 -16.46 5.55
N PRO A 117 -1.22 -16.93 4.34
CA PRO A 117 -0.34 -17.77 3.54
C PRO A 117 0.99 -17.09 3.22
N THR A 118 0.98 -15.78 2.91
CA THR A 118 2.20 -15.01 2.63
C THR A 118 3.08 -14.91 3.88
N TRP A 119 2.51 -14.60 5.06
CA TRP A 119 3.28 -14.55 6.31
C TRP A 119 3.85 -15.91 6.71
N ALA A 120 3.11 -16.99 6.45
CA ALA A 120 3.61 -18.35 6.64
C ALA A 120 4.77 -18.67 5.68
N ARG A 121 4.73 -18.18 4.44
CA ARG A 121 5.85 -18.29 3.49
C ARG A 121 7.07 -17.49 3.99
N PHE A 122 6.89 -16.29 4.49
CA PHE A 122 8.00 -15.53 5.08
C PHE A 122 8.72 -16.34 6.16
N ARG A 123 7.96 -16.94 7.08
CA ARG A 123 8.53 -17.76 8.15
C ARG A 123 9.27 -18.99 7.62
N ARG A 124 8.69 -19.66 6.62
CA ARG A 124 9.23 -20.91 6.07
C ARG A 124 10.38 -20.68 5.09
N GLU A 125 10.32 -19.62 4.28
CA GLU A 125 11.19 -19.43 3.13
C GLU A 125 12.21 -18.30 3.36
N VAL A 126 11.83 -17.17 3.98
CA VAL A 126 12.71 -16.01 4.16
C VAL A 126 13.52 -16.09 5.46
N VAL A 127 12.89 -16.44 6.60
CA VAL A 127 13.61 -16.55 7.88
C VAL A 127 14.85 -17.45 7.81
N PRO A 128 14.82 -18.65 7.17
CA PRO A 128 16.02 -19.48 7.04
C PRO A 128 17.16 -18.85 6.25
N MET A 129 16.87 -17.90 5.35
CA MET A 129 17.88 -17.17 4.57
C MET A 129 18.59 -16.10 5.39
N LEU A 130 18.03 -15.68 6.52
CA LEU A 130 18.67 -14.72 7.43
C LEU A 130 19.81 -15.35 8.20
N GLU A 131 20.80 -14.52 8.58
CA GLU A 131 21.83 -14.91 9.52
C GLU A 131 21.21 -15.41 10.84
N PRO A 132 21.82 -16.42 11.51
CA PRO A 132 21.26 -17.00 12.74
C PRO A 132 20.89 -15.97 13.81
N ALA A 133 21.68 -14.89 13.94
CA ALA A 133 21.45 -13.81 14.90
C ALA A 133 20.14 -13.05 14.65
N LEU A 134 19.69 -12.92 13.39
CA LEU A 134 18.50 -12.17 13.01
C LEU A 134 17.23 -13.03 12.96
N ARG A 135 17.34 -14.35 12.97
CA ARG A 135 16.16 -15.25 12.85
C ARG A 135 15.17 -15.07 13.99
N SER A 136 15.65 -14.82 15.20
CA SER A 136 14.78 -14.54 16.36
C SER A 136 14.01 -13.24 16.19
N ALA A 137 14.69 -12.17 15.76
CA ALA A 137 14.06 -10.88 15.47
C ALA A 137 13.03 -10.99 14.34
N GLY A 138 13.37 -11.70 13.24
CA GLY A 138 12.47 -11.95 12.14
C GLY A 138 11.20 -12.72 12.55
N ASN A 139 11.33 -13.78 13.34
CA ASN A 139 10.18 -14.50 13.88
C ASN A 139 9.33 -13.63 14.81
N GLY A 140 9.96 -12.85 15.69
CA GLY A 140 9.26 -11.93 16.58
C GLY A 140 8.48 -10.84 15.82
N LEU A 141 9.03 -10.31 14.73
CA LEU A 141 8.31 -9.41 13.82
C LEU A 141 7.05 -10.07 13.26
N LEU A 142 7.17 -11.29 12.72
CA LEU A 142 6.03 -12.02 12.15
C LEU A 142 4.97 -12.34 13.21
N ASP A 143 5.36 -12.63 14.46
CA ASP A 143 4.41 -12.84 15.56
C ASP A 143 3.60 -11.56 15.86
N ARG A 144 4.23 -10.38 15.79
CA ARG A 144 3.54 -9.10 15.98
C ARG A 144 2.63 -8.75 14.79
N ILE A 145 3.06 -9.01 13.56
CA ILE A 145 2.27 -8.74 12.35
C ILE A 145 0.99 -9.57 12.30
N VAL A 146 1.04 -10.84 12.71
CA VAL A 146 -0.13 -11.74 12.73
C VAL A 146 -1.17 -11.31 13.76
N ALA A 147 -0.82 -10.49 14.76
CA ALA A 147 -1.77 -9.97 15.72
C ALA A 147 -2.72 -8.95 15.05
N PRO A 148 -4.05 -9.17 15.10
CA PRO A 148 -5.00 -8.26 14.46
C PRO A 148 -4.96 -6.87 15.11
N PRO A 149 -5.28 -5.81 14.36
CA PRO A 149 -5.34 -4.45 14.90
C PRO A 149 -6.48 -4.33 15.89
N LEU A 150 -6.25 -3.57 16.97
CA LEU A 150 -7.29 -3.28 17.99
C LEU A 150 -8.44 -2.43 17.43
N ARG A 151 -8.15 -1.61 16.44
CA ARG A 151 -9.09 -0.67 15.83
C ARG A 151 -8.90 -0.66 14.31
N PRO A 152 -9.46 -1.64 13.59
CA PRO A 152 -9.37 -1.67 12.13
C PRO A 152 -10.06 -0.45 11.51
N ARG A 153 -9.53 0.03 10.38
CA ARG A 153 -9.99 1.18 9.60
C ARG A 153 -10.06 0.80 8.13
N LEU A 154 -10.77 1.61 7.33
CA LEU A 154 -10.58 1.58 5.88
C LEU A 154 -9.16 2.07 5.59
N VAL A 155 -8.34 1.23 4.97
CA VAL A 155 -6.95 1.52 4.60
C VAL A 155 -6.76 1.43 3.10
N HIS A 156 -5.73 2.11 2.60
CA HIS A 156 -5.27 1.94 1.21
C HIS A 156 -4.69 0.54 0.98
N GLY A 157 -3.95 0.02 1.96
CA GLY A 157 -3.41 -1.33 1.99
C GLY A 157 -2.05 -1.52 1.31
N ASP A 158 -1.67 -0.61 0.39
CA ASP A 158 -0.38 -0.65 -0.33
C ASP A 158 0.18 0.77 -0.52
N LEU A 159 0.17 1.61 0.51
CA LEU A 159 0.63 2.99 0.38
C LEU A 159 2.16 3.08 0.38
N GLY A 160 2.70 3.54 -0.74
CA GLY A 160 4.13 3.75 -0.94
C GLY A 160 4.42 4.97 -1.83
N PRO A 161 5.71 5.30 -2.04
CA PRO A 161 6.11 6.48 -2.81
C PRO A 161 5.53 6.51 -4.22
N ALA A 162 5.41 5.37 -4.88
CA ALA A 162 4.89 5.26 -6.25
C ALA A 162 3.41 5.60 -6.34
N HIS A 163 2.65 5.39 -5.27
CA HIS A 163 1.19 5.57 -5.23
C HIS A 163 0.78 6.97 -4.76
N VAL A 164 1.70 7.76 -4.21
CA VAL A 164 1.50 9.18 -3.87
C VAL A 164 2.04 10.03 -5.01
N ARG A 165 1.15 10.69 -5.75
CA ARG A 165 1.51 11.53 -6.90
C ARG A 165 1.69 12.97 -6.45
N VAL A 166 2.78 13.62 -6.92
CA VAL A 166 3.15 14.97 -6.51
C VAL A 166 3.54 15.85 -7.70
N SER A 167 3.32 17.16 -7.57
CA SER A 167 3.79 18.17 -8.53
C SER A 167 4.21 19.41 -7.74
N GLY A 168 5.50 19.75 -7.82
CA GLY A 168 6.07 20.80 -6.96
C GLY A 168 5.84 20.46 -5.48
N ASP A 169 5.26 21.39 -4.72
CA ASP A 169 4.98 21.20 -3.29
C ASP A 169 3.65 20.52 -2.99
N GLU A 170 2.87 20.17 -4.01
CA GLU A 170 1.51 19.64 -3.85
C GLU A 170 1.45 18.13 -4.06
N VAL A 171 0.61 17.46 -3.27
CA VAL A 171 0.14 16.10 -3.55
C VAL A 171 -1.05 16.20 -4.49
N THR A 172 -0.90 15.67 -5.70
CA THR A 172 -1.93 15.73 -6.75
C THR A 172 -2.95 14.62 -6.63
N GLY A 173 -2.62 13.51 -5.94
CA GLY A 173 -3.56 12.44 -5.65
C GLY A 173 -2.88 11.14 -5.23
N ILE A 174 -3.73 10.18 -4.85
CA ILE A 174 -3.34 8.84 -4.40
C ILE A 174 -3.94 7.81 -5.36
N ILE A 175 -3.09 6.94 -5.90
CA ILE A 175 -3.46 5.93 -6.91
C ILE A 175 -3.25 4.51 -6.38
N ASP A 176 -3.79 3.54 -7.12
CA ASP A 176 -3.68 2.09 -6.89
C ASP A 176 -4.34 1.58 -5.61
N TRP A 177 -5.66 1.52 -5.65
CA TRP A 177 -6.54 1.16 -4.54
C TRP A 177 -7.00 -0.31 -4.54
N SER A 178 -6.35 -1.16 -5.36
CA SER A 178 -6.77 -2.57 -5.51
C SER A 178 -6.65 -3.39 -4.22
N ASP A 179 -5.81 -2.97 -3.27
CA ASP A 179 -5.59 -3.62 -1.98
C ASP A 179 -6.37 -2.96 -0.82
N ALA A 180 -7.24 -2.00 -1.14
CA ALA A 180 -8.05 -1.33 -0.12
C ALA A 180 -8.92 -2.33 0.65
N CYS A 181 -8.85 -2.26 1.98
CA CYS A 181 -9.55 -3.17 2.88
C CYS A 181 -9.84 -2.51 4.22
N VAL A 182 -10.63 -3.16 5.05
CA VAL A 182 -10.69 -2.84 6.47
C VAL A 182 -9.52 -3.56 7.15
N GLY A 183 -8.54 -2.80 7.63
CA GLY A 183 -7.27 -3.33 8.11
C GLY A 183 -6.60 -2.51 9.19
N ASP A 184 -5.30 -2.73 9.34
CA ASP A 184 -4.45 -2.03 10.30
C ASP A 184 -4.04 -0.64 9.74
N PRO A 185 -4.50 0.48 10.32
CA PRO A 185 -4.14 1.80 9.84
C PRO A 185 -2.63 2.07 9.87
N ALA A 186 -1.89 1.37 10.73
CA ALA A 186 -0.44 1.49 10.80
C ALA A 186 0.28 1.06 9.49
N LEU A 187 -0.35 0.20 8.69
CA LEU A 187 0.18 -0.22 7.39
C LEU A 187 0.37 0.98 6.45
N ASP A 188 -0.65 1.85 6.35
CA ASP A 188 -0.59 3.03 5.49
C ASP A 188 0.41 4.09 5.99
N LEU A 189 0.75 4.08 7.27
CA LEU A 189 1.70 5.01 7.88
C LEU A 189 3.16 4.55 7.74
N ALA A 190 3.37 3.28 7.48
CA ALA A 190 4.67 2.62 7.58
C ALA A 190 5.78 3.31 6.76
N TRP A 191 5.52 3.55 5.47
CA TRP A 191 6.47 4.25 4.61
C TRP A 191 6.67 5.71 5.02
N ALA A 192 5.59 6.44 5.25
CA ALA A 192 5.65 7.88 5.50
C ALA A 192 6.38 8.23 6.81
N ILE A 193 6.31 7.35 7.83
CA ILE A 193 6.99 7.57 9.13
C ILE A 193 8.43 7.03 9.12
N HIS A 194 8.66 5.85 8.56
CA HIS A 194 9.92 5.13 8.74
C HIS A 194 10.76 5.03 7.45
N GLY A 195 10.18 5.30 6.28
CA GLY A 195 10.84 5.20 4.98
C GLY A 195 11.18 6.56 4.34
N THR A 196 11.06 7.67 5.07
CA THR A 196 11.23 9.03 4.56
C THR A 196 12.24 9.85 5.37
N THR A 197 12.47 11.11 4.97
CA THR A 197 13.34 12.00 5.76
C THR A 197 12.71 12.34 7.12
N PRO A 198 13.51 12.62 8.16
CA PRO A 198 12.98 13.01 9.48
C PRO A 198 12.08 14.24 9.46
N VAL A 199 12.26 15.15 8.51
CA VAL A 199 11.40 16.34 8.34
C VAL A 199 10.04 15.92 7.79
N PHE A 200 10.02 15.08 6.76
CA PHE A 200 8.79 14.54 6.19
C PHE A 200 8.01 13.75 7.25
N ALA A 201 8.66 12.79 7.93
CA ALA A 201 8.04 11.96 8.94
C ALA A 201 7.38 12.77 10.08
N ARG A 202 8.06 13.82 10.57
CA ARG A 202 7.47 14.70 11.60
C ARG A 202 6.27 15.48 11.10
N SER A 203 6.34 16.05 9.88
CA SER A 203 5.23 16.80 9.30
C SER A 203 4.04 15.90 9.01
N PHE A 204 4.29 14.71 8.51
CA PHE A 204 3.27 13.68 8.31
C PHE A 204 2.59 13.28 9.62
N ALA A 205 3.38 12.93 10.65
CA ALA A 205 2.86 12.52 11.96
C ALA A 205 1.99 13.62 12.61
N ALA A 206 2.40 14.90 12.47
CA ALA A 206 1.62 16.03 12.93
C ALA A 206 0.30 16.20 12.14
N GLY A 207 0.33 16.03 10.81
CA GLY A 207 -0.85 16.11 9.95
C GLY A 207 -1.86 14.98 10.18
N TYR A 208 -1.37 13.79 10.47
CA TYR A 208 -2.21 12.62 10.78
C TYR A 208 -2.72 12.62 12.22
N GLY A 209 -1.94 13.11 13.18
CA GLY A 209 -2.21 12.97 14.62
C GLY A 209 -1.73 11.62 15.16
N THR A 210 -0.54 11.16 14.73
CA THR A 210 0.03 9.86 15.11
C THR A 210 0.44 9.86 16.58
N ASP A 211 0.01 8.85 17.34
CA ASP A 211 0.54 8.55 18.67
C ASP A 211 1.72 7.54 18.61
N GLU A 212 2.38 7.35 19.76
CA GLU A 212 3.55 6.47 19.87
C GLU A 212 3.22 5.00 19.58
N ALA A 213 2.05 4.53 20.02
CA ALA A 213 1.64 3.14 19.80
C ALA A 213 1.42 2.84 18.32
N LEU A 214 0.78 3.77 17.61
CA LEU A 214 0.56 3.65 16.17
C LEU A 214 1.87 3.77 15.38
N ALA A 215 2.77 4.68 15.78
CA ALA A 215 4.09 4.79 15.16
C ALA A 215 4.93 3.52 15.36
N SER A 216 4.90 2.93 16.57
CA SER A 216 5.56 1.65 16.83
C SER A 216 4.98 0.51 15.97
N ARG A 217 3.66 0.47 15.82
CA ARG A 217 3.01 -0.53 14.95
C ARG A 217 3.33 -0.31 13.47
N ALA A 218 3.45 0.94 13.03
CA ALA A 218 3.88 1.29 11.67
C ALA A 218 5.33 0.84 11.40
N LEU A 219 6.19 0.81 12.43
CA LEU A 219 7.54 0.26 12.30
C LEU A 219 7.50 -1.23 11.95
N ASP A 220 6.65 -2.03 12.59
CA ASP A 220 6.53 -3.45 12.26
C ASP A 220 6.17 -3.65 10.78
N TRP A 221 5.22 -2.87 10.25
CA TRP A 221 4.87 -2.91 8.83
C TRP A 221 6.01 -2.43 7.93
N HIS A 222 6.73 -1.38 8.35
CA HIS A 222 7.91 -0.93 7.60
C HIS A 222 9.00 -2.00 7.53
N LEU A 223 9.26 -2.69 8.64
CA LEU A 223 10.24 -3.79 8.68
C LEU A 223 9.83 -4.95 7.78
N LEU A 224 8.52 -5.18 7.61
CA LEU A 224 8.00 -6.27 6.78
C LEU A 224 8.11 -5.99 5.28
N GLY A 225 8.11 -4.74 4.83
CA GLY A 225 8.04 -4.38 3.40
C GLY A 225 9.01 -5.18 2.49
N PRO A 226 10.33 -5.22 2.76
CA PRO A 226 11.27 -5.93 1.91
C PRO A 226 11.08 -7.44 1.79
N TRP A 227 10.34 -8.07 2.73
CA TRP A 227 10.04 -9.50 2.68
C TRP A 227 9.19 -9.87 1.47
N HIS A 228 8.31 -8.97 1.04
CA HIS A 228 7.50 -9.15 -0.16
C HIS A 228 8.36 -9.19 -1.42
N GLU A 229 9.41 -8.37 -1.50
CA GLU A 229 10.36 -8.35 -2.62
C GLU A 229 11.14 -9.66 -2.72
N VAL A 230 11.52 -10.26 -1.59
CA VAL A 230 12.16 -11.59 -1.57
C VAL A 230 11.26 -12.63 -2.21
N ILE A 231 9.99 -12.73 -1.76
CA ILE A 231 9.04 -13.71 -2.31
C ILE A 231 8.77 -13.44 -3.79
N PHE A 232 8.65 -12.18 -4.18
CA PHE A 232 8.53 -11.83 -5.59
C PHE A 232 9.69 -12.37 -6.43
N GLY A 233 10.92 -12.09 -6.01
CA GLY A 233 12.11 -12.57 -6.69
C GLY A 233 12.13 -14.09 -6.80
N MET A 234 11.66 -14.80 -5.77
CA MET A 234 11.54 -16.26 -5.79
C MET A 234 10.46 -16.73 -6.80
N ASP A 235 9.27 -16.14 -6.77
CA ASP A 235 8.14 -16.53 -7.62
C ASP A 235 8.38 -16.22 -9.10
N THR A 236 9.07 -15.13 -9.39
CA THR A 236 9.40 -14.71 -10.75
C THR A 236 10.75 -15.22 -11.24
N GLN A 237 11.48 -15.99 -10.40
CA GLN A 237 12.82 -16.50 -10.70
C GLN A 237 13.83 -15.39 -11.05
N GLN A 238 13.74 -14.26 -10.35
CA GLN A 238 14.59 -13.09 -10.54
C GLN A 238 15.51 -12.89 -9.32
N PRO A 239 16.75 -13.43 -9.31
CA PRO A 239 17.65 -13.39 -8.16
C PRO A 239 17.94 -11.97 -7.66
N VAL A 240 17.96 -10.97 -8.54
CA VAL A 240 18.20 -9.57 -8.18
C VAL A 240 17.21 -9.05 -7.14
N PHE A 241 15.94 -9.43 -7.22
CA PHE A 241 14.92 -9.04 -6.22
C PHE A 241 15.06 -9.85 -4.93
N VAL A 242 15.51 -11.11 -5.00
CA VAL A 242 15.80 -11.90 -3.79
C VAL A 242 16.95 -11.25 -3.02
N GLU A 243 18.04 -10.87 -3.69
CA GLU A 243 19.21 -10.25 -3.09
C GLU A 243 18.88 -8.85 -2.53
N SER A 244 18.19 -8.01 -3.31
CA SER A 244 17.76 -6.67 -2.89
C SER A 244 16.81 -6.75 -1.69
N GLY A 245 15.80 -7.60 -1.75
CA GLY A 245 14.85 -7.80 -0.66
C GLY A 245 15.52 -8.29 0.61
N LEU A 246 16.41 -9.31 0.54
CA LEU A 246 17.16 -9.79 1.69
C LEU A 246 18.08 -8.72 2.29
N SER A 247 18.75 -7.94 1.46
CA SER A 247 19.55 -6.79 1.92
C SER A 247 18.67 -5.80 2.70
N GLY A 248 17.49 -5.47 2.17
CA GLY A 248 16.54 -4.60 2.84
C GLY A 248 16.02 -5.16 4.16
N VAL A 249 15.71 -6.46 4.23
CA VAL A 249 15.31 -7.14 5.48
C VAL A 249 16.40 -7.03 6.53
N VAL A 250 17.65 -7.39 6.17
CA VAL A 250 18.80 -7.36 7.09
C VAL A 250 19.07 -5.94 7.56
N GLN A 251 19.10 -4.97 6.64
CA GLN A 251 19.34 -3.57 6.98
C GLN A 251 18.31 -3.04 7.98
N ARG A 252 17.02 -3.31 7.72
CA ARG A 252 15.94 -2.81 8.59
C ARG A 252 15.92 -3.50 9.95
N LEU A 253 16.17 -4.83 10.01
CA LEU A 253 16.23 -5.55 11.28
C LEU A 253 17.45 -5.17 12.14
N HIS A 254 18.57 -4.73 11.56
CA HIS A 254 19.73 -4.25 12.32
C HIS A 254 19.57 -2.83 12.85
N ALA A 255 18.73 -2.01 12.20
CA ALA A 255 18.55 -0.62 12.58
C ALA A 255 17.59 -0.44 13.78
N HIS A 256 16.89 -1.51 14.16
CA HIS A 256 15.84 -1.50 15.19
C HIS A 256 15.90 -2.74 16.09
#